data_bda260e8ba6cbce33a81146b3a233f8c
#
_entry.id   bda260e8ba6cbce33a81146b3a233f8c
#
_cell.length_a   1.000
_cell.length_b   1.000
_cell.length_c   1.000
_cell.angle_alpha   90.00
_cell.angle_beta   90.00
_cell.angle_gamma   90.00
#
_symmetry.space_group_name_H-M   'P 1'
#
loop_
_entity.id
_entity.type
_entity.pdbx_description
1 polymer ?
#
loop_
_entity_poly.entity_id
_entity_poly.type
_entity_poly.pdbx_seq_one_letter_code
_entity_poly.pdbx_strand_id
1 'polypeptide(L)'
;MKQNRTQRSDGAPPQAVGIDTSNYTTSLALYDGELVWQAKRPLPVKAGELGLRQRDALFHHTVALPAMIDEFLRGQNITAVGVSNRPRDVQGSYMPCFLAGLSAAQAIASALDIPLTMYSHQQGHLAAALYSTKRLDLLHGEFLAWHVSGGTTELLHVRPGLQAACIGGTADLNAGQLVDRVGAQLGLDFPAGPALDALAQRGEHQRVRASVTGMQMHLSGVENQCKQIEDSPENIARFCLATIAQAMIEITHAAGDLPLVCAGGVCCSQVLREIFCAAFPHALFAAPEFCADNAAGIAILAGEGMIC
;
A
#
# COMPACT_ATOMS: atom_id res chain seq x y z
N MET A 1 30.22 35.85 -12.92
CA MET A 1 29.75 36.00 -11.53
C MET A 1 29.61 34.62 -10.92
N LYS A 2 30.55 34.25 -10.04
CA LYS A 2 30.47 32.99 -9.29
C LYS A 2 29.63 33.26 -8.05
N GLN A 3 28.35 32.83 -8.05
CA GLN A 3 27.53 32.85 -6.84
C GLN A 3 27.62 31.52 -6.15
N ASN A 4 28.03 31.59 -4.89
CA ASN A 4 28.00 30.64 -3.80
C ASN A 4 27.13 29.41 -4.06
N ARG A 5 27.76 28.25 -4.25
CA ARG A 5 27.17 26.96 -3.87
C ARG A 5 26.92 27.07 -2.36
N THR A 6 25.67 27.18 -1.98
CA THR A 6 25.19 27.05 -0.60
C THR A 6 25.83 25.77 -0.02
N GLN A 7 26.54 25.92 1.07
CA GLN A 7 27.16 24.84 1.83
C GLN A 7 26.10 23.75 2.07
N ARG A 8 26.37 22.53 1.61
CA ARG A 8 25.69 21.35 2.13
C ARG A 8 25.88 21.45 3.66
N SER A 9 24.81 21.24 4.42
CA SER A 9 24.88 21.24 5.87
C SER A 9 25.81 20.11 6.30
N ASP A 10 27.06 20.46 6.61
CA ASP A 10 28.04 19.54 7.18
C ASP A 10 27.48 19.04 8.51
N GLY A 11 26.76 17.88 8.50
CA GLY A 11 26.18 17.28 9.69
C GLY A 11 24.85 16.54 9.55
N ALA A 12 24.09 16.74 8.46
CA ALA A 12 22.89 15.94 8.24
C ALA A 12 23.29 14.51 7.78
N PRO A 13 22.66 13.45 8.32
CA PRO A 13 22.92 12.10 7.85
C PRO A 13 22.61 11.96 6.36
N PRO A 14 23.30 11.06 5.64
CA PRO A 14 22.97 10.76 4.25
C PRO A 14 21.55 10.20 4.16
N GLN A 15 20.78 10.66 3.20
CA GLN A 15 19.39 10.28 3.05
C GLN A 15 19.10 9.83 1.61
N ALA A 16 18.32 8.77 1.47
CA ALA A 16 17.69 8.41 0.21
C ALA A 16 16.32 9.09 0.09
N VAL A 17 16.01 9.65 -1.08
CA VAL A 17 14.68 10.16 -1.38
C VAL A 17 13.90 9.16 -2.22
N GLY A 18 12.65 8.92 -1.85
CA GLY A 18 11.67 8.17 -2.63
C GLY A 18 10.63 9.10 -3.24
N ILE A 19 10.24 8.83 -4.49
CA ILE A 19 9.19 9.55 -5.20
C ILE A 19 8.17 8.55 -5.74
N ASP A 20 6.90 8.73 -5.39
CA ASP A 20 5.79 7.95 -5.92
C ASP A 20 4.67 8.87 -6.41
N THR A 21 4.29 8.72 -7.67
CA THR A 21 3.19 9.43 -8.32
C THR A 21 2.16 8.45 -8.85
N SER A 22 1.94 7.38 -8.13
CA SER A 22 0.89 6.42 -8.43
C SER A 22 -0.48 7.00 -8.11
N ASN A 23 -1.44 6.69 -8.92
CA ASN A 23 -2.88 6.82 -8.70
C ASN A 23 -3.35 8.19 -8.14
N TYR A 24 -3.69 8.28 -6.84
CA TYR A 24 -4.39 9.43 -6.24
C TYR A 24 -3.57 10.25 -5.26
N THR A 25 -2.29 9.94 -5.07
CA THR A 25 -1.47 10.62 -4.07
C THR A 25 -0.08 10.92 -4.62
N THR A 26 0.32 12.20 -4.63
CA THR A 26 1.72 12.57 -4.84
C THR A 26 2.45 12.35 -3.52
N SER A 27 3.48 11.52 -3.51
CA SER A 27 4.22 11.16 -2.31
C SER A 27 5.71 11.37 -2.47
N LEU A 28 6.33 11.93 -1.44
CA LEU A 28 7.78 11.99 -1.23
C LEU A 28 8.10 11.32 0.10
N ALA A 29 9.27 10.69 0.19
CA ALA A 29 9.79 10.17 1.45
C ALA A 29 11.30 10.36 1.52
N LEU A 30 11.82 10.47 2.75
CA LEU A 30 13.24 10.45 3.06
C LEU A 30 13.51 9.25 3.97
N TYR A 31 14.65 8.60 3.78
CA TYR A 31 15.13 7.49 4.61
C TYR A 31 16.61 7.65 4.87
N ASP A 32 17.03 7.58 6.14
CA ASP A 32 18.44 7.77 6.59
C ASP A 32 19.13 6.47 7.00
N GLY A 33 18.52 5.32 6.74
CA GLY A 33 18.99 4.01 7.17
C GLY A 33 18.25 3.47 8.40
N GLU A 34 17.51 4.33 9.13
CA GLU A 34 16.74 3.95 10.31
C GLU A 34 15.31 4.53 10.28
N LEU A 35 15.19 5.83 10.07
CA LEU A 35 13.92 6.56 10.12
C LEU A 35 13.41 6.94 8.73
N VAL A 36 12.08 6.95 8.61
CA VAL A 36 11.37 7.40 7.41
C VAL A 36 10.53 8.63 7.71
N TRP A 37 10.69 9.68 6.92
CA TRP A 37 9.81 10.86 6.89
C TRP A 37 9.02 10.86 5.60
N GLN A 38 7.75 11.28 5.65
CA GLN A 38 6.85 11.26 4.50
C GLN A 38 6.14 12.60 4.31
N ALA A 39 5.99 13.01 3.05
CA ALA A 39 5.10 14.08 2.63
C ALA A 39 4.13 13.52 1.59
N LYS A 40 2.83 13.68 1.84
CA LYS A 40 1.76 13.16 0.98
C LYS A 40 0.78 14.28 0.61
N ARG A 41 0.37 14.33 -0.64
CA ARG A 41 -0.63 15.27 -1.14
C ARG A 41 -1.63 14.51 -2.01
N PRO A 42 -2.86 14.25 -1.51
CA PRO A 42 -3.92 13.67 -2.30
C PRO A 42 -4.24 14.54 -3.51
N LEU A 43 -4.54 13.92 -4.64
CA LEU A 43 -5.00 14.61 -5.83
C LEU A 43 -6.46 15.05 -5.68
N PRO A 44 -6.85 16.21 -6.25
CA PRO A 44 -8.23 16.65 -6.22
C PRO A 44 -9.11 15.76 -7.10
N VAL A 45 -10.04 15.04 -6.49
CA VAL A 45 -11.09 14.28 -7.18
C VAL A 45 -12.38 15.08 -7.07
N LYS A 46 -13.07 15.31 -8.19
CA LYS A 46 -14.34 16.04 -8.18
C LYS A 46 -15.42 15.23 -7.50
N ALA A 47 -16.27 15.91 -6.76
CA ALA A 47 -17.42 15.25 -6.13
C ALA A 47 -18.30 14.55 -7.18
N GLY A 48 -18.59 13.25 -6.96
CA GLY A 48 -19.38 12.41 -7.87
C GLY A 48 -18.57 11.68 -8.96
N GLU A 49 -17.27 11.91 -9.09
CA GLU A 49 -16.41 11.12 -9.97
C GLU A 49 -15.87 9.89 -9.23
N LEU A 50 -15.89 8.73 -9.91
CA LEU A 50 -15.38 7.46 -9.35
C LEU A 50 -13.86 7.29 -9.46
N GLY A 51 -13.13 8.35 -9.90
CA GLY A 51 -11.68 8.33 -10.05
C GLY A 51 -11.15 9.41 -10.99
N LEU A 52 -9.83 9.45 -11.16
CA LEU A 52 -9.14 10.36 -12.09
C LEU A 52 -8.72 9.62 -13.35
N ARG A 53 -8.84 10.28 -14.50
CA ARG A 53 -8.19 9.81 -15.73
C ARG A 53 -6.68 9.94 -15.59
N GLN A 54 -5.93 9.02 -16.16
CA GLN A 54 -4.46 8.97 -16.03
C GLN A 54 -3.76 10.28 -16.45
N ARG A 55 -4.27 10.96 -17.50
CA ARG A 55 -3.74 12.26 -17.95
C ARG A 55 -3.97 13.37 -16.91
N ASP A 56 -5.12 13.32 -16.22
CA ASP A 56 -5.48 14.31 -15.22
C ASP A 56 -4.65 14.07 -13.94
N ALA A 57 -4.41 12.81 -13.58
CA ALA A 57 -3.49 12.44 -12.53
C ALA A 57 -2.06 12.92 -12.83
N LEU A 58 -1.55 12.65 -14.04
CA LEU A 58 -0.23 13.13 -14.49
C LEU A 58 -0.12 14.65 -14.36
N PHE A 59 -1.15 15.40 -14.81
CA PHE A 59 -1.17 16.86 -14.68
C PHE A 59 -1.09 17.31 -13.22
N HIS A 60 -1.94 16.75 -12.35
CA HIS A 60 -1.96 17.14 -10.94
C HIS A 60 -0.66 16.78 -10.21
N HIS A 61 -0.07 15.63 -10.47
CA HIS A 61 1.25 15.29 -9.94
C HIS A 61 2.33 16.27 -10.39
N THR A 62 2.34 16.62 -11.67
CA THR A 62 3.30 17.58 -12.23
C THR A 62 3.17 18.96 -11.57
N VAL A 63 1.96 19.39 -11.25
CA VAL A 63 1.70 20.66 -10.55
C VAL A 63 2.11 20.60 -9.07
N ALA A 64 1.89 19.47 -8.42
CA ALA A 64 2.15 19.31 -6.98
C ALA A 64 3.64 19.16 -6.63
N LEU A 65 4.38 18.40 -7.45
CA LEU A 65 5.77 18.02 -7.18
C LEU A 65 6.73 19.17 -6.90
N PRO A 66 6.76 20.29 -7.68
CA PRO A 66 7.73 21.35 -7.44
C PRO A 66 7.64 21.96 -6.04
N ALA A 67 6.42 22.25 -5.57
CA ALA A 67 6.22 22.79 -4.23
C ALA A 67 6.58 21.78 -3.14
N MET A 68 6.19 20.51 -3.31
CA MET A 68 6.51 19.44 -2.36
C MET A 68 8.02 19.21 -2.27
N ILE A 69 8.73 19.21 -3.39
CA ILE A 69 10.19 19.06 -3.44
C ILE A 69 10.85 20.22 -2.72
N ASP A 70 10.42 21.46 -2.98
CA ASP A 70 10.99 22.64 -2.32
C ASP A 70 10.77 22.63 -0.81
N GLU A 71 9.57 22.29 -0.35
CA GLU A 71 9.21 22.25 1.06
C GLU A 71 9.91 21.09 1.81
N PHE A 72 10.04 19.93 1.18
CA PHE A 72 10.42 18.69 1.86
C PHE A 72 11.92 18.33 1.70
N LEU A 73 12.54 18.67 0.54
CA LEU A 73 13.93 18.29 0.26
C LEU A 73 14.93 19.43 0.43
N ARG A 74 14.48 20.66 0.65
CA ARG A 74 15.38 21.81 0.82
C ARG A 74 16.29 21.62 2.04
N GLY A 75 17.60 21.68 1.83
CA GLY A 75 18.61 21.56 2.89
C GLY A 75 18.90 20.11 3.33
N GLN A 76 18.24 19.11 2.74
CA GLN A 76 18.53 17.72 3.04
C GLN A 76 19.81 17.22 2.33
N ASN A 77 20.50 16.29 2.95
CA ASN A 77 21.69 15.64 2.38
C ASN A 77 21.31 14.41 1.57
N ILE A 78 20.80 14.61 0.35
CA ILE A 78 20.34 13.54 -0.53
C ILE A 78 21.52 12.85 -1.18
N THR A 79 21.61 11.53 -1.04
CA THR A 79 22.69 10.68 -1.56
C THR A 79 22.21 9.61 -2.56
N ALA A 80 20.91 9.33 -2.62
CA ALA A 80 20.31 8.42 -3.58
C ALA A 80 18.86 8.84 -3.89
N VAL A 81 18.39 8.52 -5.07
CA VAL A 81 17.00 8.73 -5.49
C VAL A 81 16.38 7.40 -5.91
N GLY A 82 15.24 7.09 -5.33
CA GLY A 82 14.34 6.04 -5.79
C GLY A 82 13.08 6.63 -6.40
N VAL A 83 12.52 5.96 -7.41
CA VAL A 83 11.24 6.35 -7.99
C VAL A 83 10.43 5.14 -8.42
N SER A 84 9.12 5.18 -8.18
CA SER A 84 8.21 4.24 -8.82
C SER A 84 7.96 4.67 -10.27
N ASN A 85 8.16 3.76 -11.23
CA ASN A 85 8.01 4.02 -12.66
C ASN A 85 6.96 3.14 -13.34
N ARG A 86 6.37 2.19 -12.61
CA ARG A 86 5.36 1.25 -13.08
C ARG A 86 4.51 0.71 -11.92
N PRO A 87 3.27 0.24 -12.19
CA PRO A 87 2.42 -0.35 -11.14
C PRO A 87 3.02 -1.61 -10.52
N ARG A 88 3.42 -2.57 -11.35
CA ARG A 88 3.92 -3.90 -10.96
C ARG A 88 5.17 -4.26 -11.73
N ASP A 89 5.94 -5.20 -11.20
CA ASP A 89 7.15 -5.69 -11.88
C ASP A 89 6.82 -6.81 -12.88
N VAL A 90 5.99 -6.46 -13.88
CA VAL A 90 5.62 -7.35 -14.98
C VAL A 90 5.75 -6.63 -16.31
N GLN A 91 6.10 -7.37 -17.37
CA GLN A 91 6.28 -6.81 -18.70
C GLN A 91 4.99 -6.12 -19.18
N GLY A 92 5.12 -4.90 -19.70
CA GLY A 92 3.98 -4.10 -20.18
C GLY A 92 3.21 -3.35 -19.08
N SER A 93 3.61 -3.46 -17.81
CA SER A 93 3.03 -2.68 -16.74
C SER A 93 3.40 -1.21 -16.88
N TYR A 94 2.43 -0.37 -17.25
CA TYR A 94 2.63 1.05 -17.51
C TYR A 94 1.40 1.87 -17.18
N MET A 95 1.61 3.01 -16.53
CA MET A 95 0.59 4.05 -16.34
C MET A 95 1.23 5.44 -16.50
N PRO A 96 0.61 6.36 -17.27
CA PRO A 96 1.18 7.70 -17.53
C PRO A 96 1.49 8.53 -16.30
N CYS A 97 0.75 8.40 -15.19
CA CYS A 97 0.93 9.17 -13.97
C CYS A 97 2.36 9.05 -13.39
N PHE A 98 3.04 7.93 -13.56
CA PHE A 98 4.42 7.73 -13.10
C PHE A 98 5.45 8.62 -13.79
N LEU A 99 5.15 9.15 -14.97
CA LEU A 99 6.07 10.03 -15.71
C LEU A 99 6.40 11.31 -14.95
N ALA A 100 5.47 11.84 -14.14
CA ALA A 100 5.72 13.02 -13.33
C ALA A 100 6.84 12.77 -12.30
N GLY A 101 6.72 11.68 -11.53
CA GLY A 101 7.74 11.26 -10.55
C GLY A 101 9.07 10.94 -11.21
N LEU A 102 9.05 10.17 -12.30
CA LEU A 102 10.26 9.79 -13.05
C LEU A 102 11.02 11.01 -13.57
N SER A 103 10.32 12.01 -14.14
CA SER A 103 10.92 13.25 -14.63
C SER A 103 11.60 14.03 -13.50
N ALA A 104 10.91 14.18 -12.35
CA ALA A 104 11.46 14.85 -11.19
C ALA A 104 12.67 14.11 -10.60
N ALA A 105 12.57 12.80 -10.44
CA ALA A 105 13.65 11.95 -9.92
C ALA A 105 14.90 12.04 -10.80
N GLN A 106 14.75 11.95 -12.11
CA GLN A 106 15.86 12.07 -13.07
C GLN A 106 16.53 13.45 -12.97
N ALA A 107 15.73 14.52 -12.89
CA ALA A 107 16.26 15.88 -12.77
C ALA A 107 17.07 16.06 -11.46
N ILE A 108 16.56 15.56 -10.33
CA ILE A 108 17.25 15.62 -9.03
C ILE A 108 18.54 14.82 -9.07
N ALA A 109 18.48 13.55 -9.51
CA ALA A 109 19.64 12.67 -9.57
C ALA A 109 20.75 13.24 -10.45
N SER A 110 20.42 13.75 -11.65
CA SER A 110 21.37 14.36 -12.57
C SER A 110 21.96 15.67 -12.03
N ALA A 111 21.17 16.51 -11.37
CA ALA A 111 21.63 17.80 -10.82
C ALA A 111 22.56 17.62 -9.63
N LEU A 112 22.39 16.56 -8.83
CA LEU A 112 23.19 16.25 -7.66
C LEU A 112 24.34 15.27 -7.94
N ASP A 113 24.38 14.66 -9.12
CA ASP A 113 25.33 13.61 -9.52
C ASP A 113 25.28 12.41 -8.53
N ILE A 114 24.07 11.88 -8.32
CA ILE A 114 23.80 10.76 -7.40
C ILE A 114 23.01 9.66 -8.12
N PRO A 115 23.04 8.41 -7.60
CA PRO A 115 22.34 7.28 -8.23
C PRO A 115 20.82 7.46 -8.23
N LEU A 116 20.19 7.00 -9.33
CA LEU A 116 18.75 6.86 -9.49
C LEU A 116 18.41 5.39 -9.70
N THR A 117 17.51 4.86 -8.88
CA THR A 117 16.99 3.49 -9.03
C THR A 117 15.47 3.52 -9.23
N MET A 118 15.00 2.69 -10.17
CA MET A 118 13.59 2.59 -10.52
C MET A 118 12.97 1.31 -9.98
N TYR A 119 11.79 1.44 -9.35
CA TYR A 119 11.05 0.33 -8.75
C TYR A 119 9.62 0.30 -9.28
N SER A 120 8.90 -0.79 -9.06
CA SER A 120 7.46 -0.79 -9.20
C SER A 120 6.81 -0.20 -7.93
N HIS A 121 5.62 0.36 -8.07
CA HIS A 121 4.79 0.81 -6.95
C HIS A 121 4.50 -0.34 -5.97
N GLN A 122 4.27 -1.56 -6.49
CA GLN A 122 4.06 -2.77 -5.67
C GLN A 122 5.29 -3.10 -4.80
N GLN A 123 6.52 -2.99 -5.34
CA GLN A 123 7.75 -3.16 -4.56
C GLN A 123 7.86 -2.11 -3.43
N GLY A 124 7.43 -0.86 -3.71
CA GLY A 124 7.32 0.18 -2.68
C GLY A 124 6.38 -0.21 -1.54
N HIS A 125 5.19 -0.74 -1.85
CA HIS A 125 4.26 -1.22 -0.81
C HIS A 125 4.84 -2.37 0.02
N LEU A 126 5.50 -3.33 -0.62
CA LEU A 126 6.14 -4.44 0.09
C LEU A 126 7.26 -3.96 1.02
N ALA A 127 8.15 -3.11 0.55
CA ALA A 127 9.24 -2.55 1.36
C ALA A 127 8.72 -1.71 2.53
N ALA A 128 7.69 -0.88 2.32
CA ALA A 128 7.05 -0.12 3.38
C ALA A 128 6.41 -1.02 4.46
N ALA A 129 5.78 -2.12 4.05
CA ALA A 129 5.23 -3.11 4.95
C ALA A 129 6.32 -3.83 5.77
N LEU A 130 7.43 -4.23 5.13
CA LEU A 130 8.57 -4.84 5.81
C LEU A 130 9.22 -3.89 6.82
N TYR A 131 9.41 -2.62 6.46
CA TYR A 131 9.91 -1.60 7.38
C TYR A 131 8.98 -1.44 8.59
N SER A 132 7.70 -1.28 8.35
CA SER A 132 6.67 -1.09 9.39
C SER A 132 6.63 -2.26 10.39
N THR A 133 6.91 -3.47 9.91
CA THR A 133 6.92 -4.70 10.72
C THR A 133 8.31 -5.05 11.26
N LYS A 134 9.33 -4.21 11.03
CA LYS A 134 10.73 -4.40 11.42
C LYS A 134 11.34 -5.69 10.84
N ARG A 135 10.99 -6.02 9.61
CA ARG A 135 11.42 -7.22 8.90
C ARG A 135 12.09 -6.89 7.57
N LEU A 136 12.94 -5.83 7.56
CA LEU A 136 13.77 -5.50 6.39
C LEU A 136 14.72 -6.64 5.99
N ASP A 137 15.02 -7.58 6.91
CA ASP A 137 15.73 -8.83 6.59
C ASP A 137 15.06 -9.60 5.44
N LEU A 138 13.73 -9.53 5.32
CA LEU A 138 12.98 -10.19 4.25
C LEU A 138 13.12 -9.53 2.86
N LEU A 139 13.79 -8.39 2.72
CA LEU A 139 14.17 -7.87 1.39
C LEU A 139 15.01 -8.87 0.59
N HIS A 140 15.79 -9.70 1.31
CA HIS A 140 16.64 -10.74 0.74
C HIS A 140 16.10 -12.15 0.96
N GLY A 141 14.90 -12.25 1.53
CA GLY A 141 14.23 -13.51 1.88
C GLY A 141 13.05 -13.85 0.98
N GLU A 142 12.38 -14.92 1.34
CA GLU A 142 11.15 -15.38 0.70
C GLU A 142 10.01 -15.31 1.71
N PHE A 143 8.85 -14.78 1.29
CA PHE A 143 7.70 -14.59 2.17
C PHE A 143 6.37 -14.52 1.39
N LEU A 144 5.27 -14.66 2.11
CA LEU A 144 3.92 -14.37 1.60
C LEU A 144 3.49 -12.97 1.98
N ALA A 145 2.81 -12.29 1.07
CA ALA A 145 2.26 -10.96 1.35
C ALA A 145 0.80 -10.85 0.93
N TRP A 146 -0.09 -10.60 1.88
CA TRP A 146 -1.44 -10.14 1.57
C TRP A 146 -1.44 -8.64 1.29
N HIS A 147 -1.92 -8.26 0.13
CA HIS A 147 -2.25 -6.89 -0.19
C HIS A 147 -3.76 -6.75 -0.36
N VAL A 148 -4.42 -6.14 0.65
CA VAL A 148 -5.89 -6.08 0.71
C VAL A 148 -6.36 -4.63 0.87
N SER A 149 -6.86 -4.06 -0.21
CA SER A 149 -7.25 -2.65 -0.32
C SER A 149 -8.58 -2.48 -1.10
N GLY A 150 -8.98 -1.25 -1.38
CA GLY A 150 -10.13 -0.93 -2.23
C GLY A 150 -10.00 -1.45 -3.66
N GLY A 151 -8.78 -1.45 -4.21
CA GLY A 151 -8.52 -1.85 -5.60
C GLY A 151 -7.83 -3.21 -5.75
N THR A 152 -7.41 -3.84 -4.67
CA THR A 152 -6.58 -5.05 -4.71
C THR A 152 -6.96 -6.00 -3.58
N THR A 153 -7.03 -7.29 -3.88
CA THR A 153 -7.17 -8.37 -2.90
C THR A 153 -6.36 -9.55 -3.42
N GLU A 154 -5.09 -9.60 -3.06
CA GLU A 154 -4.11 -10.54 -3.61
C GLU A 154 -3.23 -11.13 -2.53
N LEU A 155 -2.95 -12.43 -2.64
CA LEU A 155 -1.85 -13.09 -1.96
C LEU A 155 -0.68 -13.22 -2.92
N LEU A 156 0.44 -12.63 -2.53
CA LEU A 156 1.68 -12.63 -3.29
C LEU A 156 2.67 -13.62 -2.67
N HIS A 157 3.34 -14.40 -3.50
CA HIS A 157 4.57 -15.08 -3.15
C HIS A 157 5.73 -14.17 -3.58
N VAL A 158 6.49 -13.72 -2.61
CA VAL A 158 7.59 -12.77 -2.81
C VAL A 158 8.91 -13.49 -2.62
N ARG A 159 9.80 -13.36 -3.61
CA ARG A 159 11.16 -13.91 -3.62
C ARG A 159 12.18 -12.81 -3.40
N PRO A 160 13.47 -13.15 -3.14
CA PRO A 160 14.55 -12.16 -2.98
C PRO A 160 14.54 -11.10 -4.10
N GLY A 161 14.81 -9.84 -3.73
CA GLY A 161 14.70 -8.70 -4.64
C GLY A 161 13.26 -8.24 -4.87
N LEU A 162 12.32 -8.63 -4.00
CA LEU A 162 10.89 -8.30 -4.06
C LEU A 162 10.22 -8.71 -5.38
N GLN A 163 10.65 -9.85 -5.95
CA GLN A 163 10.01 -10.45 -7.11
C GLN A 163 8.69 -11.08 -6.67
N ALA A 164 7.59 -10.39 -6.90
CA ALA A 164 6.27 -10.79 -6.45
C ALA A 164 5.47 -11.50 -7.54
N ALA A 165 4.95 -12.69 -7.23
CA ALA A 165 4.01 -13.43 -8.06
C ALA A 165 2.66 -13.53 -7.33
N CYS A 166 1.57 -13.15 -7.98
CA CYS A 166 0.23 -13.35 -7.44
C CYS A 166 -0.12 -14.84 -7.50
N ILE A 167 -0.35 -15.45 -6.34
CA ILE A 167 -0.69 -16.86 -6.21
C ILE A 167 -2.12 -17.11 -5.74
N GLY A 168 -2.82 -16.07 -5.28
CA GLY A 168 -4.19 -16.16 -4.80
C GLY A 168 -4.83 -14.79 -4.66
N GLY A 169 -6.13 -14.73 -4.33
CA GLY A 169 -6.82 -13.48 -4.12
C GLY A 169 -8.31 -13.57 -4.37
N THR A 170 -8.93 -12.50 -4.85
CA THR A 170 -10.35 -12.50 -5.19
C THR A 170 -10.58 -12.82 -6.67
N ALA A 171 -11.68 -13.54 -6.94
CA ALA A 171 -12.13 -13.84 -8.31
C ALA A 171 -13.15 -12.81 -8.84
N ASP A 172 -13.76 -12.00 -7.99
CA ASP A 172 -14.91 -11.17 -8.38
C ASP A 172 -14.87 -9.75 -7.78
N LEU A 173 -14.92 -9.58 -6.48
CA LEU A 173 -15.02 -8.31 -5.79
C LEU A 173 -13.84 -8.11 -4.83
N ASN A 174 -13.18 -6.95 -4.87
CA ASN A 174 -12.14 -6.63 -3.91
C ASN A 174 -12.71 -6.44 -2.50
N ALA A 175 -11.95 -6.89 -1.49
CA ALA A 175 -12.39 -6.82 -0.10
C ALA A 175 -12.70 -5.39 0.37
N GLY A 176 -11.89 -4.40 -0.03
CA GLY A 176 -12.19 -3.01 0.31
C GLY A 176 -13.46 -2.48 -0.36
N GLN A 177 -13.74 -2.90 -1.60
CA GLN A 177 -15.03 -2.58 -2.25
C GLN A 177 -16.22 -3.22 -1.52
N LEU A 178 -16.06 -4.47 -1.05
CA LEU A 178 -17.09 -5.11 -0.22
C LEU A 178 -17.33 -4.32 1.06
N VAL A 179 -16.26 -3.94 1.77
CA VAL A 179 -16.31 -3.12 2.99
C VAL A 179 -17.07 -1.81 2.73
N ASP A 180 -16.73 -1.10 1.66
CA ASP A 180 -17.38 0.18 1.32
C ASP A 180 -18.86 0.01 0.92
N ARG A 181 -19.21 -1.06 0.20
CA ARG A 181 -20.59 -1.34 -0.19
C ARG A 181 -21.45 -1.74 1.01
N VAL A 182 -20.94 -2.59 1.89
CA VAL A 182 -21.64 -2.95 3.14
C VAL A 182 -21.74 -1.73 4.05
N GLY A 183 -20.69 -0.90 4.14
CA GLY A 183 -20.74 0.37 4.87
C GLY A 183 -21.82 1.30 4.34
N ALA A 184 -21.91 1.49 3.03
CA ALA A 184 -22.97 2.29 2.40
C ALA A 184 -24.38 1.74 2.68
N GLN A 185 -24.56 0.41 2.68
CA GLN A 185 -25.80 -0.25 3.08
C GLN A 185 -26.19 0.07 4.53
N LEU A 186 -25.21 0.19 5.42
CA LEU A 186 -25.39 0.53 6.83
C LEU A 186 -25.43 2.05 7.10
N GLY A 187 -25.41 2.87 6.05
CA GLY A 187 -25.46 4.34 6.15
C GLY A 187 -24.15 5.00 6.59
N LEU A 188 -23.01 4.33 6.42
CA LEU A 188 -21.70 4.87 6.75
C LEU A 188 -21.13 5.70 5.57
N ASP A 189 -20.34 6.72 5.91
CA ASP A 189 -19.65 7.56 4.94
C ASP A 189 -18.48 6.82 4.26
N PHE A 190 -18.18 7.21 3.02
CA PHE A 190 -17.01 6.71 2.28
C PHE A 190 -15.74 7.50 2.66
N PRO A 191 -14.59 6.83 2.88
CA PRO A 191 -14.37 5.37 2.90
C PRO A 191 -14.89 4.74 4.19
N ALA A 192 -15.65 3.64 4.08
CA ALA A 192 -16.39 3.07 5.21
C ALA A 192 -15.54 2.20 6.15
N GLY A 193 -14.33 1.80 5.76
CA GLY A 193 -13.49 0.85 6.50
C GLY A 193 -13.37 1.12 7.99
N PRO A 194 -12.90 2.30 8.43
CA PRO A 194 -12.75 2.59 9.86
C PRO A 194 -14.09 2.55 10.64
N ALA A 195 -15.16 3.08 10.05
CA ALA A 195 -16.48 3.11 10.70
C ALA A 195 -17.11 1.71 10.74
N LEU A 196 -16.93 0.91 9.69
CA LEU A 196 -17.39 -0.49 9.65
C LEU A 196 -16.65 -1.34 10.68
N ASP A 197 -15.32 -1.17 10.83
CA ASP A 197 -14.54 -1.88 11.84
C ASP A 197 -14.99 -1.52 13.25
N ALA A 198 -15.22 -0.23 13.51
CA ALA A 198 -15.74 0.24 14.81
C ALA A 198 -17.13 -0.33 15.15
N LEU A 199 -18.01 -0.51 14.17
CA LEU A 199 -19.27 -1.24 14.35
C LEU A 199 -19.00 -2.71 14.65
N ALA A 200 -18.19 -3.37 13.85
CA ALA A 200 -17.89 -4.80 13.94
C ALA A 200 -17.27 -5.20 15.29
N GLN A 201 -16.49 -4.32 15.92
CA GLN A 201 -15.92 -4.55 17.26
C GLN A 201 -16.99 -4.71 18.35
N ARG A 202 -18.20 -4.15 18.15
CA ARG A 202 -19.34 -4.27 19.09
C ARG A 202 -20.25 -5.43 18.73
N GLY A 203 -20.06 -6.05 17.57
CA GLY A 203 -20.85 -7.21 17.14
C GLY A 203 -20.43 -8.50 17.83
N GLU A 204 -21.34 -9.46 17.85
CA GLU A 204 -21.11 -10.77 18.44
C GLU A 204 -20.29 -11.67 17.53
N HIS A 205 -19.52 -12.59 18.12
CA HIS A 205 -18.79 -13.60 17.37
C HIS A 205 -19.75 -14.53 16.64
N GLN A 206 -19.64 -14.56 15.30
CA GLN A 206 -20.46 -15.42 14.46
C GLN A 206 -19.58 -16.46 13.76
N ARG A 207 -20.10 -17.67 13.63
CA ARG A 207 -19.47 -18.68 12.80
C ARG A 207 -19.77 -18.35 11.33
N VAL A 208 -18.74 -17.96 10.59
CA VAL A 208 -18.83 -17.66 9.16
C VAL A 208 -18.26 -18.82 8.32
N ARG A 209 -18.70 -18.89 7.08
CA ARG A 209 -18.13 -19.79 6.06
C ARG A 209 -17.71 -18.96 4.86
N ALA A 210 -16.45 -19.02 4.52
CA ALA A 210 -15.95 -18.39 3.31
C ALA A 210 -16.29 -19.19 2.05
N SER A 211 -16.42 -18.51 0.93
CA SER A 211 -16.54 -19.13 -0.39
C SER A 211 -15.19 -19.04 -1.08
N VAL A 212 -14.43 -20.14 -1.04
CA VAL A 212 -13.09 -20.23 -1.63
C VAL A 212 -13.04 -21.42 -2.60
N THR A 213 -12.46 -21.20 -3.78
CA THR A 213 -12.21 -22.24 -4.78
C THR A 213 -10.74 -22.21 -5.18
N GLY A 214 -9.97 -23.22 -4.77
CA GLY A 214 -8.52 -23.20 -4.91
C GLY A 214 -7.90 -22.02 -4.16
N MET A 215 -7.22 -21.14 -4.87
CA MET A 215 -6.59 -19.93 -4.31
C MET A 215 -7.43 -18.66 -4.53
N GLN A 216 -8.72 -18.78 -4.84
CA GLN A 216 -9.60 -17.66 -5.16
C GLN A 216 -10.78 -17.58 -4.20
N MET A 217 -10.98 -16.41 -3.57
CA MET A 217 -12.17 -16.10 -2.78
C MET A 217 -13.25 -15.44 -3.62
N HIS A 218 -14.52 -15.68 -3.28
CA HIS A 218 -15.70 -15.10 -3.95
C HIS A 218 -16.43 -14.20 -2.96
N LEU A 219 -16.25 -12.89 -3.08
CA LEU A 219 -16.75 -11.90 -2.13
C LEU A 219 -18.08 -11.26 -2.52
N SER A 220 -18.48 -11.33 -3.81
CA SER A 220 -19.77 -10.81 -4.25
C SER A 220 -20.96 -11.52 -3.59
N GLY A 221 -20.82 -12.82 -3.29
CA GLY A 221 -21.80 -13.58 -2.51
C GLY A 221 -21.96 -13.07 -1.09
N VAL A 222 -20.88 -12.59 -0.47
CA VAL A 222 -20.89 -12.01 0.90
C VAL A 222 -21.67 -10.71 0.93
N GLU A 223 -21.54 -9.84 -0.09
CA GLU A 223 -22.34 -8.62 -0.23
C GLU A 223 -23.85 -8.94 -0.20
N ASN A 224 -24.27 -9.97 -0.97
CA ASN A 224 -25.67 -10.39 -1.01
C ASN A 224 -26.15 -10.98 0.33
N GLN A 225 -25.29 -11.73 1.02
CA GLN A 225 -25.63 -12.25 2.35
C GLN A 225 -25.81 -11.09 3.35
N CYS A 226 -24.90 -10.11 3.38
CA CYS A 226 -25.05 -8.92 4.23
C CYS A 226 -26.37 -8.16 4.01
N LYS A 227 -26.88 -8.14 2.78
CA LYS A 227 -28.18 -7.53 2.46
C LYS A 227 -29.38 -8.32 2.97
N GLN A 228 -29.23 -9.63 3.17
CA GLN A 228 -30.30 -10.54 3.58
C GLN A 228 -30.31 -10.84 5.08
N ILE A 229 -29.22 -10.53 5.79
CA ILE A 229 -29.13 -10.75 7.23
C ILE A 229 -30.05 -9.74 7.94
N GLU A 230 -31.05 -10.26 8.65
CA GLU A 230 -31.92 -9.48 9.56
C GLU A 230 -31.29 -9.47 10.97
N ASP A 231 -30.29 -8.61 11.19
CA ASP A 231 -29.56 -8.51 12.44
C ASP A 231 -29.12 -7.04 12.68
N SER A 232 -28.47 -6.77 13.79
CA SER A 232 -27.93 -5.45 14.10
C SER A 232 -26.86 -5.01 13.12
N PRO A 233 -26.67 -3.71 12.89
CA PRO A 233 -25.58 -3.19 12.05
C PRO A 233 -24.20 -3.70 12.51
N GLU A 234 -24.00 -3.87 13.82
CA GLU A 234 -22.78 -4.37 14.43
C GLU A 234 -22.52 -5.82 14.01
N ASN A 235 -23.54 -6.66 14.01
CA ASN A 235 -23.42 -8.07 13.63
C ASN A 235 -23.21 -8.23 12.13
N ILE A 236 -23.87 -7.43 11.29
CA ILE A 236 -23.66 -7.41 9.84
C ILE A 236 -22.23 -6.98 9.51
N ALA A 237 -21.74 -5.91 10.16
CA ALA A 237 -20.36 -5.43 9.97
C ALA A 237 -19.33 -6.50 10.36
N ARG A 238 -19.55 -7.17 11.52
CA ARG A 238 -18.67 -8.25 11.98
C ARG A 238 -18.70 -9.46 11.05
N PHE A 239 -19.88 -9.86 10.59
CA PHE A 239 -20.04 -10.93 9.60
C PHE A 239 -19.21 -10.66 8.32
N CYS A 240 -19.29 -9.44 7.79
CA CYS A 240 -18.54 -9.02 6.60
C CYS A 240 -17.03 -9.20 6.82
N LEU A 241 -16.46 -8.60 7.86
CA LEU A 241 -15.02 -8.64 8.13
C LEU A 241 -14.54 -10.05 8.52
N ALA A 242 -15.34 -10.78 9.28
CA ALA A 242 -15.02 -12.16 9.65
C ALA A 242 -14.99 -13.08 8.44
N THR A 243 -15.88 -12.89 7.47
CA THR A 243 -15.91 -13.71 6.25
C THR A 243 -14.70 -13.42 5.36
N ILE A 244 -14.26 -12.14 5.26
CA ILE A 244 -13.02 -11.78 4.57
C ILE A 244 -11.82 -12.46 5.25
N ALA A 245 -11.72 -12.34 6.58
CA ALA A 245 -10.64 -12.96 7.35
C ALA A 245 -10.60 -14.49 7.17
N GLN A 246 -11.76 -15.15 7.21
CA GLN A 246 -11.88 -16.59 7.02
C GLN A 246 -11.42 -17.02 5.62
N ALA A 247 -11.79 -16.26 4.58
CA ALA A 247 -11.33 -16.52 3.22
C ALA A 247 -9.80 -16.37 3.08
N MET A 248 -9.22 -15.34 3.69
CA MET A 248 -7.77 -15.16 3.74
C MET A 248 -7.09 -16.33 4.47
N ILE A 249 -7.66 -16.81 5.58
CA ILE A 249 -7.14 -17.94 6.35
C ILE A 249 -7.10 -19.20 5.49
N GLU A 250 -8.19 -19.55 4.80
CA GLU A 250 -8.27 -20.74 3.97
C GLU A 250 -7.25 -20.73 2.83
N ILE A 251 -7.08 -19.57 2.15
CA ILE A 251 -6.09 -19.42 1.08
C ILE A 251 -4.67 -19.49 1.64
N THR A 252 -4.41 -18.85 2.79
CA THR A 252 -3.07 -18.86 3.41
C THR A 252 -2.64 -20.26 3.81
N HIS A 253 -3.55 -21.09 4.39
CA HIS A 253 -3.26 -22.48 4.69
C HIS A 253 -2.88 -23.29 3.44
N ALA A 254 -3.52 -23.02 2.30
CA ALA A 254 -3.20 -23.69 1.04
C ALA A 254 -1.88 -23.21 0.41
N ALA A 255 -1.43 -21.99 0.74
CA ALA A 255 -0.20 -21.39 0.19
C ALA A 255 1.10 -21.93 0.82
N GLY A 256 1.05 -22.50 2.02
CA GLY A 256 2.21 -23.04 2.74
C GLY A 256 2.68 -22.17 3.91
N ASP A 257 3.82 -22.56 4.49
CA ASP A 257 4.34 -21.98 5.73
C ASP A 257 5.60 -21.14 5.45
N LEU A 258 5.38 -19.89 5.04
CA LEU A 258 6.42 -18.86 4.87
C LEU A 258 6.12 -17.70 5.81
N PRO A 259 7.12 -16.83 6.13
CA PRO A 259 6.84 -15.57 6.81
C PRO A 259 5.69 -14.83 6.12
N LEU A 260 4.77 -14.27 6.90
CA LEU A 260 3.52 -13.72 6.38
C LEU A 260 3.37 -12.25 6.75
N VAL A 261 3.24 -11.39 5.75
CA VAL A 261 3.07 -9.95 5.89
C VAL A 261 1.72 -9.54 5.31
N CYS A 262 0.96 -8.70 6.02
CA CYS A 262 -0.36 -8.22 5.63
C CYS A 262 -0.34 -6.69 5.54
N ALA A 263 -0.72 -6.14 4.38
CA ALA A 263 -0.75 -4.71 4.09
C ALA A 263 -2.02 -4.32 3.32
N GLY A 264 -2.28 -3.03 3.26
CA GLY A 264 -3.47 -2.43 2.64
C GLY A 264 -4.53 -2.05 3.66
N GLY A 265 -5.44 -1.15 3.25
CA GLY A 265 -6.40 -0.52 4.15
C GLY A 265 -7.33 -1.48 4.89
N VAL A 266 -7.72 -2.59 4.26
CA VAL A 266 -8.57 -3.61 4.90
C VAL A 266 -7.81 -4.35 6.01
N CYS A 267 -6.50 -4.55 5.86
CA CYS A 267 -5.64 -5.13 6.88
C CYS A 267 -5.47 -4.23 8.13
N CYS A 268 -5.97 -2.99 8.10
CA CYS A 268 -6.00 -2.12 9.29
C CYS A 268 -7.16 -2.48 10.26
N SER A 269 -8.16 -3.26 9.80
CA SER A 269 -9.29 -3.69 10.64
C SER A 269 -8.81 -4.50 11.84
N GLN A 270 -9.24 -4.10 13.04
CA GLN A 270 -8.92 -4.81 14.28
C GLN A 270 -9.62 -6.18 14.34
N VAL A 271 -10.87 -6.25 13.88
CA VAL A 271 -11.64 -7.49 13.83
C VAL A 271 -10.99 -8.51 12.90
N LEU A 272 -10.55 -8.05 11.70
CA LEU A 272 -9.87 -8.93 10.76
C LEU A 272 -8.54 -9.44 11.36
N ARG A 273 -7.74 -8.55 11.96
CA ARG A 273 -6.46 -8.91 12.60
C ARG A 273 -6.66 -9.92 13.72
N GLU A 274 -7.64 -9.71 14.61
CA GLU A 274 -7.96 -10.62 15.70
C GLU A 274 -8.22 -12.03 15.18
N ILE A 275 -9.11 -12.17 14.20
CA ILE A 275 -9.51 -13.46 13.63
C ILE A 275 -8.35 -14.11 12.89
N PHE A 276 -7.62 -13.34 12.09
CA PHE A 276 -6.51 -13.85 11.29
C PHE A 276 -5.33 -14.28 12.16
N CYS A 277 -4.96 -13.49 13.18
CA CYS A 277 -3.87 -13.82 14.10
C CYS A 277 -4.20 -15.03 15.02
N ALA A 278 -5.46 -15.32 15.25
CA ALA A 278 -5.84 -16.56 15.95
C ALA A 278 -5.43 -17.82 15.16
N ALA A 279 -5.45 -17.76 13.82
CA ALA A 279 -5.00 -18.85 12.96
C ALA A 279 -3.50 -18.77 12.63
N PHE A 280 -2.96 -17.54 12.48
CA PHE A 280 -1.56 -17.27 12.14
C PHE A 280 -0.93 -16.32 13.16
N PRO A 281 -0.51 -16.80 14.35
CA PRO A 281 0.02 -15.94 15.43
C PRO A 281 1.27 -15.15 15.06
N HIS A 282 2.01 -15.58 14.04
CA HIS A 282 3.23 -14.93 13.55
C HIS A 282 2.99 -14.02 12.34
N ALA A 283 1.74 -13.81 11.92
CA ALA A 283 1.42 -12.89 10.84
C ALA A 283 1.74 -11.44 11.26
N LEU A 284 2.39 -10.72 10.35
CA LEU A 284 2.84 -9.35 10.56
C LEU A 284 1.92 -8.39 9.82
N PHE A 285 1.35 -7.43 10.52
CA PHE A 285 0.47 -6.43 9.93
C PHE A 285 1.15 -5.08 9.87
N ALA A 286 1.22 -4.49 8.68
CA ALA A 286 1.75 -3.15 8.50
C ALA A 286 0.94 -2.11 9.30
N ALA A 287 1.62 -1.09 9.82
CA ALA A 287 0.96 0.03 10.48
C ALA A 287 0.15 0.85 9.47
N PRO A 288 -0.97 1.47 9.89
CA PRO A 288 -1.89 2.16 8.98
C PRO A 288 -1.23 3.22 8.08
N GLU A 289 -0.23 3.92 8.57
CA GLU A 289 0.51 4.96 7.83
C GLU A 289 1.29 4.42 6.61
N PHE A 290 1.59 3.10 6.60
CA PHE A 290 2.27 2.40 5.50
C PHE A 290 1.33 1.55 4.64
N CYS A 291 0.04 1.49 4.96
CA CYS A 291 -0.96 0.72 4.22
C CYS A 291 -1.55 1.45 3.01
N ALA A 292 -1.51 2.79 3.01
CA ALA A 292 -1.97 3.62 1.87
C ALA A 292 -0.79 3.96 0.94
N ASP A 293 -1.11 4.48 -0.26
CA ASP A 293 -0.09 4.94 -1.22
C ASP A 293 0.94 5.85 -0.55
N ASN A 294 2.21 5.52 -0.72
CA ASN A 294 3.32 6.22 -0.10
C ASN A 294 4.64 5.98 -0.85
N ALA A 295 5.57 6.91 -0.71
CA ALA A 295 6.92 6.80 -1.25
C ALA A 295 7.94 6.18 -0.25
N ALA A 296 7.50 5.81 0.95
CA ALA A 296 8.39 5.32 2.01
C ALA A 296 9.20 4.10 1.57
N GLY A 297 8.51 3.07 1.05
CA GLY A 297 9.21 1.88 0.57
C GLY A 297 10.17 2.15 -0.58
N ILE A 298 9.85 3.12 -1.44
CA ILE A 298 10.74 3.54 -2.53
C ILE A 298 12.02 4.20 -1.97
N ALA A 299 11.90 5.04 -0.93
CA ALA A 299 13.06 5.63 -0.26
C ALA A 299 13.91 4.56 0.44
N ILE A 300 13.26 3.61 1.12
CA ILE A 300 13.92 2.48 1.79
C ILE A 300 14.72 1.66 0.79
N LEU A 301 14.10 1.24 -0.31
CA LEU A 301 14.78 0.44 -1.34
C LEU A 301 16.00 1.16 -1.93
N ALA A 302 15.89 2.47 -2.16
CA ALA A 302 17.02 3.26 -2.64
C ALA A 302 18.14 3.39 -1.59
N GLY A 303 17.77 3.55 -0.31
CA GLY A 303 18.72 3.66 0.80
C GLY A 303 19.42 2.35 1.13
N GLU A 304 18.72 1.22 1.05
CA GLU A 304 19.28 -0.13 1.20
C GLU A 304 20.12 -0.57 -0.02
N GLY A 305 20.18 0.25 -1.09
CA GLY A 305 20.92 -0.06 -2.30
C GLY A 305 20.36 -1.25 -3.10
N MET A 306 19.07 -1.51 -2.95
CA MET A 306 18.40 -2.61 -3.63
C MET A 306 18.34 -2.35 -5.15
N ILE A 307 18.89 -3.28 -5.91
CA ILE A 307 18.74 -3.35 -7.38
C ILE A 307 17.76 -4.48 -7.65
N CYS A 308 16.55 -4.13 -8.03
CA CYS A 308 15.46 -5.08 -8.29
C CYS A 308 15.21 -5.25 -9.79
#